data_de1f8061ca1728473fb854ae05d945a6
#
_entry.id   de1f8061ca1728473fb854ae05d945a6
#
_cell.length_a   1.000
_cell.length_b   1.000
_cell.length_c   1.000
_cell.angle_alpha   90.00
_cell.angle_beta   90.00
_cell.angle_gamma   90.00
#
_symmetry.space_group_name_H-M   'P 1'
#
loop_
_entity.id
_entity.type
_entity.pdbx_description
1 polymer ?
#
loop_
_entity_poly.entity_id
_entity_poly.type
_entity_poly.pdbx_seq_one_letter_code
_entity_poly.pdbx_strand_id
1 'polypeptide(L)'
;MALLSFLTPMIADDYSYSFSFADYRRIESVGDIVESMAAHRETINGRIIAHSMVQLFLLLPKAVFNTVNGLAAALFVFLISLYSDFGLERKNAFVLAIAVLALWYFVPQFGEVFLWLDGAFSYGWAMLFSLLFVFPFYCEFRGNGRMTHGWAKALYVVFAFAAGAYSESISLAMLFIAFCLLAGTLVQKRKMPLFLTAMNTAKNTMSFIRRAYSSATGL
;
A
#
# COMPACT_ATOMS: atom_id res chain seq x y z
N MET A 1 0.87 -8.35 17.84
CA MET A 1 1.68 -8.16 16.61
C MET A 1 3.10 -7.70 16.91
N ALA A 2 3.34 -6.53 17.49
CA ALA A 2 4.71 -6.06 17.76
C ALA A 2 5.57 -7.09 18.53
N LEU A 3 5.06 -7.67 19.64
CA LEU A 3 5.76 -8.70 20.40
C LEU A 3 6.11 -9.93 19.54
N LEU A 4 5.20 -10.40 18.72
CA LEU A 4 5.46 -11.55 17.83
C LEU A 4 6.52 -11.20 16.78
N SER A 5 6.48 -9.98 16.23
CA SER A 5 7.50 -9.51 15.29
C SER A 5 8.88 -9.40 15.95
N PHE A 6 8.96 -9.03 17.23
CA PHE A 6 10.22 -9.07 17.98
C PHE A 6 10.79 -10.48 18.15
N LEU A 7 9.91 -11.48 18.30
CA LEU A 7 10.30 -12.89 18.43
C LEU A 7 10.62 -13.56 17.10
N THR A 8 10.21 -12.98 15.97
CA THR A 8 10.49 -13.51 14.64
C THR A 8 11.90 -13.09 14.21
N PRO A 9 12.82 -14.01 13.91
CA PRO A 9 14.14 -13.67 13.40
C PRO A 9 14.07 -13.13 11.96
N MET A 10 15.19 -12.66 11.43
CA MET A 10 15.38 -12.50 9.99
C MET A 10 15.44 -13.89 9.35
N ILE A 11 14.72 -14.10 8.26
CA ILE A 11 14.62 -15.40 7.57
C ILE A 11 14.59 -15.23 6.05
N ALA A 12 14.91 -16.32 5.36
CA ALA A 12 14.75 -16.44 3.90
C ALA A 12 15.29 -15.22 3.13
N ASP A 13 14.46 -14.54 2.39
CA ASP A 13 14.84 -13.46 1.47
C ASP A 13 15.33 -12.19 2.18
N ASP A 14 15.08 -12.01 3.49
CA ASP A 14 15.66 -10.89 4.26
C ASP A 14 17.18 -10.85 4.11
N TYR A 15 17.84 -12.02 4.05
CA TYR A 15 19.29 -12.10 3.83
C TYR A 15 19.67 -11.70 2.42
N SER A 16 18.93 -12.14 1.40
CA SER A 16 19.18 -11.79 0.00
C SER A 16 18.99 -10.30 -0.25
N TYR A 17 17.93 -9.71 0.33
CA TYR A 17 17.65 -8.27 0.24
C TYR A 17 18.61 -7.40 1.05
N SER A 18 19.43 -7.98 1.92
CA SER A 18 20.51 -7.25 2.58
C SER A 18 21.68 -6.92 1.65
N PHE A 19 21.67 -7.47 0.44
CA PHE A 19 22.69 -7.24 -0.58
C PHE A 19 22.10 -6.60 -1.83
N SER A 20 22.91 -5.84 -2.54
CA SER A 20 22.55 -5.19 -3.80
C SER A 20 22.40 -6.22 -4.92
N PHE A 21 21.32 -6.13 -5.69
CA PHE A 21 21.09 -6.94 -6.88
C PHE A 21 21.94 -6.50 -8.09
N ALA A 22 22.60 -5.34 -8.00
CA ALA A 22 23.49 -4.85 -9.05
C ALA A 22 24.89 -5.49 -8.99
N ASP A 23 25.46 -5.62 -7.79
CA ASP A 23 26.86 -6.00 -7.60
C ASP A 23 27.11 -6.95 -6.42
N TYR A 24 26.05 -7.41 -5.77
CA TYR A 24 26.09 -8.33 -4.62
C TYR A 24 26.85 -7.80 -3.39
N ARG A 25 27.12 -6.50 -3.30
CA ARG A 25 27.66 -5.89 -2.10
C ARG A 25 26.58 -5.65 -1.08
N ARG A 26 26.94 -5.63 0.19
CA ARG A 26 26.02 -5.30 1.26
C ARG A 26 25.51 -3.87 1.06
N ILE A 27 24.21 -3.68 1.25
CA ILE A 27 23.59 -2.36 1.19
C ILE A 27 23.94 -1.60 2.46
N GLU A 28 24.51 -0.41 2.31
CA GLU A 28 24.93 0.46 3.41
C GLU A 28 24.30 1.86 3.33
N SER A 29 23.73 2.22 2.19
CA SER A 29 23.14 3.54 1.95
C SER A 29 21.85 3.48 1.14
N VAL A 30 21.08 4.57 1.18
CA VAL A 30 19.89 4.74 0.32
C VAL A 30 20.28 4.77 -1.18
N GLY A 31 21.48 5.24 -1.51
CA GLY A 31 21.99 5.21 -2.89
C GLY A 31 22.10 3.78 -3.42
N ASP A 32 22.63 2.86 -2.61
CA ASP A 32 22.77 1.45 -2.97
C ASP A 32 21.40 0.81 -3.21
N ILE A 33 20.34 1.24 -2.45
CA ILE A 33 18.98 0.77 -2.67
C ILE A 33 18.48 1.15 -4.07
N VAL A 34 18.76 2.37 -4.52
CA VAL A 34 18.30 2.84 -5.83
C VAL A 34 18.96 2.01 -6.95
N GLU A 35 20.27 1.77 -6.87
CA GLU A 35 21.00 0.96 -7.84
C GLU A 35 20.54 -0.51 -7.80
N SER A 36 20.40 -1.05 -6.60
CA SER A 36 19.91 -2.41 -6.38
C SER A 36 18.52 -2.61 -6.98
N MET A 37 17.59 -1.68 -6.74
CA MET A 37 16.22 -1.78 -7.25
C MET A 37 16.14 -1.57 -8.77
N ALA A 38 17.01 -0.81 -9.37
CA ALA A 38 17.11 -0.72 -10.82
C ALA A 38 17.47 -2.09 -11.43
N ALA A 39 18.50 -2.77 -10.90
CA ALA A 39 18.89 -4.11 -11.33
C ALA A 39 17.81 -5.17 -11.01
N HIS A 40 17.17 -5.09 -9.83
CA HIS A 40 16.09 -6.00 -9.44
C HIS A 40 14.91 -5.94 -10.41
N ARG A 41 14.54 -4.74 -10.86
CA ARG A 41 13.45 -4.55 -11.83
C ARG A 41 13.73 -5.27 -13.16
N GLU A 42 14.96 -5.27 -13.61
CA GLU A 42 15.34 -5.87 -14.88
C GLU A 42 15.45 -7.40 -14.80
N THR A 43 15.76 -7.92 -13.61
CA THR A 43 16.10 -9.35 -13.45
C THR A 43 15.02 -10.18 -12.75
N ILE A 44 14.16 -9.58 -11.90
CA ILE A 44 13.24 -10.31 -11.05
C ILE A 44 11.78 -9.88 -11.24
N ASN A 45 11.41 -8.67 -10.78
CA ASN A 45 10.02 -8.20 -10.88
C ASN A 45 9.90 -6.67 -10.71
N GLY A 46 8.67 -6.15 -10.94
CA GLY A 46 8.36 -4.72 -10.89
C GLY A 46 8.02 -4.14 -9.52
N ARG A 47 8.10 -4.91 -8.42
CA ARG A 47 7.70 -4.47 -7.05
C ARG A 47 8.72 -3.56 -6.40
N ILE A 48 9.17 -2.53 -7.10
CA ILE A 48 10.25 -1.65 -6.67
C ILE A 48 9.95 -1.01 -5.33
N ILE A 49 8.73 -0.51 -5.13
CA ILE A 49 8.35 0.22 -3.90
C ILE A 49 8.39 -0.73 -2.71
N ALA A 50 7.79 -1.92 -2.82
CA ALA A 50 7.78 -2.91 -1.74
C ALA A 50 9.20 -3.31 -1.34
N HIS A 51 10.02 -3.71 -2.30
CA HIS A 51 11.38 -4.18 -2.03
C HIS A 51 12.36 -3.06 -1.66
N SER A 52 12.13 -1.82 -2.13
CA SER A 52 12.84 -0.66 -1.59
C SER A 52 12.57 -0.45 -0.11
N MET A 53 11.33 -0.66 0.34
CA MET A 53 10.99 -0.61 1.77
C MET A 53 11.66 -1.75 2.54
N VAL A 54 11.69 -2.96 1.98
CA VAL A 54 12.43 -4.10 2.57
C VAL A 54 13.88 -3.71 2.81
N GLN A 55 14.60 -3.27 1.77
CA GLN A 55 16.01 -2.89 1.88
C GLN A 55 16.22 -1.72 2.84
N LEU A 56 15.34 -0.71 2.82
CA LEU A 56 15.42 0.42 3.74
C LEU A 56 15.30 -0.01 5.20
N PHE A 57 14.36 -0.92 5.51
CA PHE A 57 14.19 -1.39 6.88
C PHE A 57 15.27 -2.40 7.30
N LEU A 58 15.92 -3.06 6.35
CA LEU A 58 17.13 -3.87 6.64
C LEU A 58 18.35 -3.03 6.97
N LEU A 59 18.42 -1.75 6.52
CA LEU A 59 19.44 -0.78 6.96
C LEU A 59 19.23 -0.31 8.40
N LEU A 60 18.01 -0.39 8.92
CA LEU A 60 17.65 0.11 10.23
C LEU A 60 17.69 -1.01 11.28
N PRO A 61 17.83 -0.67 12.58
CA PRO A 61 17.67 -1.67 13.63
C PRO A 61 16.32 -2.38 13.50
N LYS A 62 16.30 -3.70 13.62
CA LYS A 62 15.07 -4.50 13.51
C LYS A 62 13.93 -4.03 14.43
N ALA A 63 14.26 -3.43 15.57
CA ALA A 63 13.29 -2.82 16.48
C ALA A 63 12.44 -1.74 15.81
N VAL A 64 12.99 -1.00 14.85
CA VAL A 64 12.24 0.01 14.07
C VAL A 64 11.18 -0.68 13.21
N PHE A 65 11.57 -1.71 12.45
CA PHE A 65 10.62 -2.52 11.69
C PHE A 65 9.53 -3.09 12.60
N ASN A 66 9.89 -3.75 13.70
CA ASN A 66 8.93 -4.39 14.59
C ASN A 66 7.89 -3.41 15.14
N THR A 67 8.33 -2.19 15.49
CA THR A 67 7.44 -1.14 16.00
C THR A 67 6.53 -0.61 14.90
N VAL A 68 7.08 -0.24 13.75
CA VAL A 68 6.33 0.33 12.64
C VAL A 68 5.36 -0.70 12.06
N ASN A 69 5.78 -1.95 11.94
CA ASN A 69 4.93 -3.04 11.48
C ASN A 69 3.79 -3.35 12.47
N GLY A 70 4.06 -3.26 13.77
CA GLY A 70 3.03 -3.37 14.81
C GLY A 70 1.98 -2.27 14.71
N LEU A 71 2.39 -1.02 14.44
CA LEU A 71 1.48 0.11 14.20
C LEU A 71 0.68 -0.07 12.89
N ALA A 72 1.32 -0.53 11.83
CA ALA A 72 0.66 -0.83 10.55
C ALA A 72 -0.42 -1.91 10.73
N ALA A 73 -0.13 -2.98 11.47
CA ALA A 73 -1.10 -4.01 11.80
C ALA A 73 -2.26 -3.49 12.66
N ALA A 74 -2.00 -2.61 13.61
CA ALA A 74 -3.05 -1.97 14.40
C ALA A 74 -3.95 -1.09 13.53
N LEU A 75 -3.37 -0.32 12.62
CA LEU A 75 -4.11 0.49 11.63
C LEU A 75 -4.94 -0.41 10.70
N PHE A 76 -4.38 -1.53 10.26
CA PHE A 76 -5.08 -2.51 9.41
C PHE A 76 -6.35 -3.04 10.09
N VAL A 77 -6.24 -3.51 11.34
CA VAL A 77 -7.38 -3.99 12.13
C VAL A 77 -8.39 -2.87 12.38
N PHE A 78 -7.91 -1.66 12.65
CA PHE A 78 -8.77 -0.49 12.85
C PHE A 78 -9.57 -0.17 11.56
N LEU A 79 -8.94 -0.17 10.39
CA LEU A 79 -9.63 0.04 9.12
C LEU A 79 -10.68 -1.04 8.84
N ILE A 80 -10.36 -2.32 9.08
CA ILE A 80 -11.34 -3.42 8.96
C ILE A 80 -12.55 -3.14 9.84
N SER A 81 -12.33 -2.72 11.09
CA SER A 81 -13.44 -2.40 12.01
C SER A 81 -14.28 -1.21 11.54
N LEU A 82 -13.66 -0.22 10.88
CA LEU A 82 -14.42 0.90 10.29
C LEU A 82 -15.27 0.47 9.11
N TYR A 83 -14.77 -0.44 8.27
CA TYR A 83 -15.51 -0.96 7.12
C TYR A 83 -16.67 -1.88 7.51
N SER A 84 -16.60 -2.52 8.66
CA SER A 84 -17.61 -3.50 9.10
C SER A 84 -18.92 -2.89 9.63
N ASP A 85 -19.13 -1.59 9.52
CA ASP A 85 -20.31 -0.88 10.00
C ASP A 85 -20.59 -0.92 11.53
N PHE A 86 -19.71 -1.54 12.29
CA PHE A 86 -19.80 -1.53 13.75
C PHE A 86 -19.33 -0.20 14.33
N GLY A 87 -19.89 0.89 13.83
CA GLY A 87 -19.64 2.31 14.10
C GLY A 87 -18.67 2.63 15.25
N LEU A 88 -17.79 3.60 15.02
CA LEU A 88 -16.89 4.15 16.05
C LEU A 88 -17.59 4.61 17.34
N GLU A 89 -18.90 4.74 17.32
CA GLU A 89 -19.72 5.18 18.45
C GLU A 89 -19.77 4.16 19.59
N ARG A 90 -19.59 2.88 19.31
CA ARG A 90 -19.33 1.85 20.32
C ARG A 90 -17.99 1.21 20.00
N LYS A 91 -16.94 1.61 20.72
CA LYS A 91 -15.66 0.91 20.79
C LYS A 91 -15.92 -0.53 21.26
N ASN A 92 -16.33 -1.37 20.36
CA ASN A 92 -16.64 -2.73 20.70
C ASN A 92 -15.35 -3.53 20.66
N ALA A 93 -14.64 -3.60 21.80
CA ALA A 93 -13.43 -4.40 21.97
C ALA A 93 -13.64 -5.86 21.52
N PHE A 94 -14.87 -6.34 21.60
CA PHE A 94 -15.24 -7.67 21.12
C PHE A 94 -15.12 -7.79 19.59
N VAL A 95 -15.56 -6.78 18.84
CA VAL A 95 -15.43 -6.77 17.36
C VAL A 95 -13.95 -6.70 16.94
N LEU A 96 -13.17 -5.86 17.62
CA LEU A 96 -11.72 -5.81 17.38
C LEU A 96 -11.07 -7.15 17.70
N ALA A 97 -11.43 -7.79 18.81
CA ALA A 97 -10.91 -9.11 19.16
C ALA A 97 -11.29 -10.17 18.12
N ILE A 98 -12.55 -10.19 17.67
CA ILE A 98 -12.97 -11.08 16.58
C ILE A 98 -12.20 -10.81 15.30
N ALA A 99 -11.99 -9.55 14.91
CA ALA A 99 -11.22 -9.21 13.72
C ALA A 99 -9.77 -9.71 13.82
N VAL A 100 -9.12 -9.55 14.98
CA VAL A 100 -7.76 -10.06 15.21
C VAL A 100 -7.74 -11.59 15.15
N LEU A 101 -8.67 -12.26 15.79
CA LEU A 101 -8.77 -13.73 15.78
C LEU A 101 -9.08 -14.27 14.39
N ALA A 102 -9.95 -13.59 13.64
CA ALA A 102 -10.27 -13.95 12.27
C ALA A 102 -9.05 -13.79 11.35
N LEU A 103 -8.29 -12.72 11.48
CA LEU A 103 -7.03 -12.55 10.74
C LEU A 103 -6.04 -13.65 11.09
N TRP A 104 -5.90 -13.97 12.38
CA TRP A 104 -5.01 -15.03 12.83
C TRP A 104 -5.38 -16.40 12.26
N TYR A 105 -6.68 -16.70 12.21
CA TYR A 105 -7.18 -18.03 11.82
C TYR A 105 -7.35 -18.19 10.30
N PHE A 106 -7.85 -17.15 9.62
CA PHE A 106 -8.23 -17.24 8.20
C PHE A 106 -7.13 -16.78 7.24
N VAL A 107 -6.15 -15.99 7.68
CA VAL A 107 -5.05 -15.61 6.79
C VAL A 107 -4.08 -16.78 6.69
N PRO A 108 -3.94 -17.41 5.51
CA PRO A 108 -2.95 -18.45 5.32
C PRO A 108 -1.55 -17.89 5.60
N GLN A 109 -0.71 -18.67 6.26
CA GLN A 109 0.67 -18.28 6.54
C GLN A 109 0.77 -16.90 7.24
N PHE A 110 -0.08 -16.68 8.25
CA PHE A 110 -0.14 -15.41 9.00
C PHE A 110 1.23 -14.86 9.40
N GLY A 111 2.15 -15.75 9.83
CA GLY A 111 3.51 -15.36 10.20
C GLY A 111 4.29 -14.78 9.03
N GLU A 112 4.16 -15.35 7.85
CA GLU A 112 4.83 -14.87 6.63
C GLU A 112 4.24 -13.54 6.17
N VAL A 113 2.92 -13.38 6.25
CA VAL A 113 2.22 -12.18 5.79
C VAL A 113 2.42 -10.98 6.72
N PHE A 114 2.55 -11.19 8.03
CA PHE A 114 2.52 -10.09 9.00
C PHE A 114 3.75 -9.98 9.91
N LEU A 115 4.59 -11.00 10.01
CA LEU A 115 5.71 -11.01 10.95
C LEU A 115 7.08 -11.08 10.28
N TRP A 116 7.20 -11.79 9.18
CA TRP A 116 8.40 -11.83 8.36
C TRP A 116 8.59 -10.49 7.64
N LEU A 117 9.80 -9.93 7.64
CA LEU A 117 10.04 -8.56 7.17
C LEU A 117 9.68 -8.40 5.68
N ASP A 118 10.26 -9.22 4.79
CA ASP A 118 9.94 -9.14 3.36
C ASP A 118 8.47 -9.47 3.10
N GLY A 119 7.94 -10.52 3.71
CA GLY A 119 6.53 -10.91 3.56
C GLY A 119 5.57 -9.85 4.08
N ALA A 120 5.89 -9.18 5.19
CA ALA A 120 5.06 -8.10 5.72
C ALA A 120 4.96 -6.94 4.72
N PHE A 121 6.08 -6.51 4.12
CA PHE A 121 6.05 -5.48 3.08
C PHE A 121 5.39 -5.99 1.81
N SER A 122 5.71 -7.18 1.35
CA SER A 122 5.18 -7.73 0.09
C SER A 122 3.66 -7.99 0.12
N TYR A 123 3.10 -8.35 1.27
CA TYR A 123 1.69 -8.75 1.41
C TYR A 123 0.91 -7.93 2.43
N GLY A 124 1.35 -7.86 3.68
CA GLY A 124 0.63 -7.18 4.78
C GLY A 124 0.43 -5.69 4.52
N TRP A 125 1.50 -5.00 4.14
CA TRP A 125 1.44 -3.57 3.81
C TRP A 125 0.72 -3.30 2.50
N ALA A 126 0.82 -4.20 1.52
CA ALA A 126 0.08 -4.08 0.28
C ALA A 126 -1.44 -4.12 0.53
N MET A 127 -1.91 -5.02 1.42
CA MET A 127 -3.31 -5.06 1.86
C MET A 127 -3.70 -3.79 2.63
N LEU A 128 -2.83 -3.28 3.52
CA LEU A 128 -3.07 -2.02 4.23
C LEU A 128 -3.24 -0.85 3.26
N PHE A 129 -2.36 -0.73 2.27
CA PHE A 129 -2.45 0.33 1.26
C PHE A 129 -3.72 0.22 0.42
N SER A 130 -4.19 -0.99 0.13
CA SER A 130 -5.47 -1.20 -0.56
C SER A 130 -6.64 -0.71 0.27
N LEU A 131 -6.66 -0.99 1.58
CA LEU A 131 -7.71 -0.46 2.47
C LEU A 131 -7.64 1.07 2.55
N LEU A 132 -6.45 1.65 2.70
CA LEU A 132 -6.29 3.10 2.71
C LEU A 132 -6.72 3.75 1.39
N PHE A 133 -6.47 3.09 0.25
CA PHE A 133 -6.93 3.54 -1.04
C PHE A 133 -8.46 3.60 -1.14
N VAL A 134 -9.15 2.58 -0.66
CA VAL A 134 -10.62 2.51 -0.70
C VAL A 134 -11.28 3.47 0.32
N PHE A 135 -10.57 3.82 1.39
CA PHE A 135 -11.13 4.55 2.53
C PHE A 135 -11.84 5.89 2.18
N PRO A 136 -11.29 6.79 1.35
CA PRO A 136 -11.99 8.02 0.97
C PRO A 136 -13.29 7.77 0.22
N PHE A 137 -13.32 6.75 -0.65
CA PHE A 137 -14.53 6.36 -1.38
C PHE A 137 -15.60 5.81 -0.44
N TYR A 138 -15.19 4.99 0.54
CA TYR A 138 -16.08 4.50 1.58
C TYR A 138 -16.69 5.66 2.39
N CYS A 139 -15.89 6.62 2.84
CA CYS A 139 -16.37 7.78 3.57
C CYS A 139 -17.37 8.61 2.73
N GLU A 140 -17.08 8.80 1.44
CA GLU A 140 -17.97 9.54 0.53
C GLU A 140 -19.27 8.78 0.27
N PHE A 141 -19.20 7.46 0.09
CA PHE A 141 -20.37 6.61 -0.08
C PHE A 141 -21.32 6.64 1.13
N ARG A 142 -20.75 6.68 2.32
CA ARG A 142 -21.48 6.79 3.60
C ARG A 142 -22.04 8.20 3.86
N GLY A 143 -21.66 9.19 3.07
CA GLY A 143 -22.03 10.59 3.30
C GLY A 143 -21.25 11.27 4.44
N ASN A 144 -20.25 10.61 5.00
CA ASN A 144 -19.53 11.02 6.21
C ASN A 144 -18.24 11.82 5.93
N GLY A 145 -18.01 12.29 4.73
CA GLY A 145 -16.85 13.11 4.48
C GLY A 145 -16.54 13.31 3.02
N ARG A 146 -16.18 14.53 2.70
CA ARG A 146 -15.62 14.88 1.41
C ARG A 146 -14.21 15.39 1.62
N MET A 147 -13.27 14.91 0.84
CA MET A 147 -11.98 15.56 0.72
C MET A 147 -12.21 16.94 0.07
N THR A 148 -12.32 17.99 0.89
CA THR A 148 -12.60 19.35 0.42
C THR A 148 -11.34 20.07 0.00
N HIS A 149 -10.23 19.85 0.70
CA HIS A 149 -8.98 20.56 0.49
C HIS A 149 -8.22 20.04 -0.75
N GLY A 150 -7.77 20.95 -1.60
CA GLY A 150 -7.03 20.60 -2.82
C GLY A 150 -5.73 19.85 -2.56
N TRP A 151 -4.98 20.24 -1.51
CA TRP A 151 -3.75 19.55 -1.12
C TRP A 151 -3.99 18.10 -0.69
N ALA A 152 -5.10 17.80 0.02
CA ALA A 152 -5.44 16.45 0.44
C ALA A 152 -5.75 15.55 -0.77
N LYS A 153 -6.43 16.11 -1.78
CA LYS A 153 -6.68 15.39 -3.05
C LYS A 153 -5.38 15.12 -3.80
N ALA A 154 -4.48 16.10 -3.87
CA ALA A 154 -3.18 15.93 -4.52
C ALA A 154 -2.35 14.84 -3.81
N LEU A 155 -2.28 14.90 -2.48
CA LEU A 155 -1.59 13.88 -1.68
C LEU A 155 -2.20 12.48 -1.88
N TYR A 156 -3.53 12.40 -1.93
CA TYR A 156 -4.22 11.14 -2.19
C TYR A 156 -3.92 10.59 -3.59
N VAL A 157 -3.84 11.43 -4.61
CA VAL A 157 -3.47 10.99 -5.97
C VAL A 157 -2.04 10.43 -6.01
N VAL A 158 -1.09 11.08 -5.33
CA VAL A 158 0.29 10.58 -5.21
C VAL A 158 0.30 9.24 -4.47
N PHE A 159 -0.42 9.14 -3.35
CA PHE A 159 -0.57 7.90 -2.60
C PHE A 159 -1.21 6.79 -3.45
N ALA A 160 -2.29 7.08 -4.16
CA ALA A 160 -2.98 6.12 -5.02
C ALA A 160 -2.08 5.58 -6.13
N PHE A 161 -1.23 6.45 -6.71
CA PHE A 161 -0.22 6.04 -7.68
C PHE A 161 0.83 5.10 -7.05
N ALA A 162 1.38 5.47 -5.89
CA ALA A 162 2.36 4.66 -5.17
C ALA A 162 1.77 3.30 -4.74
N ALA A 163 0.54 3.30 -4.20
CA ALA A 163 -0.16 2.08 -3.82
C ALA A 163 -0.46 1.18 -5.03
N GLY A 164 -0.83 1.78 -6.17
CA GLY A 164 -1.02 1.07 -7.44
C GLY A 164 0.28 0.50 -8.02
N ALA A 165 1.42 1.12 -7.81
CA ALA A 165 2.73 0.64 -8.26
C ALA A 165 3.41 -0.30 -7.26
N TYR A 166 2.75 -0.61 -6.14
CA TYR A 166 3.36 -1.36 -5.04
C TYR A 166 3.48 -2.86 -5.32
N SER A 167 2.43 -3.46 -5.89
CA SER A 167 2.38 -4.90 -6.21
C SER A 167 1.37 -5.14 -7.34
N GLU A 168 1.72 -5.93 -8.34
CA GLU A 168 0.90 -6.18 -9.53
C GLU A 168 -0.47 -6.78 -9.16
N SER A 169 -0.49 -7.79 -8.29
CA SER A 169 -1.72 -8.48 -7.88
C SER A 169 -2.69 -7.55 -7.13
N ILE A 170 -2.15 -6.70 -6.26
CA ILE A 170 -2.93 -5.73 -5.49
C ILE A 170 -3.42 -4.60 -6.40
N SER A 171 -2.60 -4.16 -7.35
CA SER A 171 -2.98 -3.14 -8.34
C SER A 171 -4.19 -3.56 -9.15
N LEU A 172 -4.23 -4.82 -9.59
CA LEU A 172 -5.36 -5.34 -10.34
C LEU A 172 -6.65 -5.36 -9.49
N ALA A 173 -6.55 -5.78 -8.23
CA ALA A 173 -7.68 -5.75 -7.29
C ALA A 173 -8.16 -4.31 -7.03
N MET A 174 -7.23 -3.36 -6.83
CA MET A 174 -7.57 -1.94 -6.64
C MET A 174 -8.25 -1.35 -7.88
N LEU A 175 -7.77 -1.65 -9.08
CA LEU A 175 -8.41 -1.23 -10.33
C LEU A 175 -9.82 -1.81 -10.47
N PHE A 176 -10.01 -3.07 -10.14
CA PHE A 176 -11.33 -3.70 -10.15
C PHE A 176 -12.29 -3.04 -9.15
N ILE A 177 -11.85 -2.80 -7.92
CA ILE A 177 -12.65 -2.10 -6.91
C ILE A 177 -12.98 -0.67 -7.39
N ALA A 178 -12.01 0.06 -7.92
CA ALA A 178 -12.23 1.40 -8.46
C ALA A 178 -13.24 1.41 -9.60
N PHE A 179 -13.17 0.41 -10.49
CA PHE A 179 -14.15 0.23 -11.57
C PHE A 179 -15.55 -0.07 -11.03
N CYS A 180 -15.69 -0.97 -10.07
CA CYS A 180 -16.99 -1.28 -9.43
C CYS A 180 -17.59 -0.05 -8.74
N LEU A 181 -16.77 0.73 -8.03
CA LEU A 181 -17.20 1.97 -7.39
C LEU A 181 -17.67 2.99 -8.43
N LEU A 182 -16.92 3.14 -9.53
CA LEU A 182 -17.31 4.02 -10.63
C LEU A 182 -18.65 3.58 -11.25
N ALA A 183 -18.77 2.31 -11.61
CA ALA A 183 -20.00 1.76 -12.18
C ALA A 183 -21.20 1.96 -11.25
N GLY A 184 -21.03 1.69 -9.95
CA GLY A 184 -22.05 1.92 -8.94
C GLY A 184 -22.49 3.38 -8.83
N THR A 185 -21.56 4.34 -8.94
CA THR A 185 -21.90 5.77 -8.91
C THR A 185 -22.61 6.25 -10.17
N LEU A 186 -22.21 5.74 -11.34
CA LEU A 186 -22.87 6.03 -12.61
C LEU A 186 -24.31 5.52 -12.59
N VAL A 187 -24.53 4.30 -12.11
CA VAL A 187 -25.88 3.70 -11.99
C VAL A 187 -26.76 4.49 -11.03
N GLN A 188 -26.21 4.90 -9.86
CA GLN A 188 -26.95 5.67 -8.86
C GLN A 188 -27.08 7.16 -9.18
N LYS A 189 -26.52 7.63 -10.31
CA LYS A 189 -26.46 9.06 -10.69
C LYS A 189 -25.89 9.96 -9.59
N ARG A 190 -25.07 9.42 -8.70
CA ARG A 190 -24.40 10.18 -7.64
C ARG A 190 -23.15 10.87 -8.20
N LYS A 191 -22.95 12.14 -7.83
CA LYS A 191 -21.71 12.85 -8.16
C LYS A 191 -20.64 12.41 -7.16
N MET A 192 -19.59 11.72 -7.64
CA MET A 192 -18.38 11.45 -6.83
C MET A 192 -17.27 12.43 -7.22
N PRO A 193 -17.12 13.56 -6.53
CA PRO A 193 -16.14 14.58 -6.90
C PRO A 193 -14.70 14.08 -6.79
N LEU A 194 -14.40 13.16 -5.87
CA LEU A 194 -13.06 12.61 -5.70
C LEU A 194 -12.63 11.80 -6.93
N PHE A 195 -13.49 10.94 -7.44
CA PHE A 195 -13.19 10.10 -8.58
C PHE A 195 -13.03 10.92 -9.88
N LEU A 196 -13.94 11.88 -10.12
CA LEU A 196 -13.84 12.79 -11.27
C LEU A 196 -12.58 13.66 -11.21
N THR A 197 -12.16 14.07 -10.01
CA THR A 197 -10.91 14.81 -9.83
C THR A 197 -9.70 13.92 -10.12
N ALA A 198 -9.67 12.69 -9.62
CA ALA A 198 -8.59 11.74 -9.89
C ALA A 198 -8.47 11.39 -11.38
N MET A 199 -9.61 11.14 -12.05
CA MET A 199 -9.64 10.90 -13.51
C MET A 199 -9.15 12.11 -14.31
N ASN A 200 -9.62 13.32 -13.98
CA ASN A 200 -9.20 14.53 -14.67
C ASN A 200 -7.70 14.80 -14.47
N THR A 201 -7.19 14.57 -13.25
CA THR A 201 -5.76 14.70 -12.97
C THR A 201 -4.95 13.70 -13.76
N ALA A 202 -5.35 12.42 -13.77
CA ALA A 202 -4.70 11.38 -14.55
C ALA A 202 -4.72 11.69 -16.05
N LYS A 203 -5.85 12.14 -16.59
CA LYS A 203 -5.99 12.55 -18.00
C LYS A 203 -5.09 13.75 -18.34
N ASN A 204 -5.01 14.73 -17.45
CA ASN A 204 -4.15 15.90 -17.64
C ASN A 204 -2.66 15.52 -17.58
N THR A 205 -2.26 14.67 -16.66
CA THR A 205 -0.89 14.14 -16.55
C THR A 205 -0.50 13.35 -17.81
N MET A 206 -1.37 12.46 -18.29
CA MET A 206 -1.15 11.72 -19.52
C MET A 206 -1.01 12.65 -20.74
N SER A 207 -1.85 13.69 -20.81
CA SER A 207 -1.78 14.66 -21.89
C SER A 207 -0.49 15.51 -21.83
N PHE A 208 -0.02 15.83 -20.65
CA PHE A 208 1.23 16.53 -20.43
C PHE A 208 2.44 15.66 -20.85
N ILE A 209 2.48 14.40 -20.40
CA ILE A 209 3.53 13.43 -20.77
C ILE A 209 3.56 13.25 -22.28
N ARG A 210 2.39 13.10 -22.92
CA ARG A 210 2.28 12.94 -24.37
C ARG A 210 2.83 14.17 -25.12
N ARG A 211 2.52 15.41 -24.68
CA ARG A 211 3.06 16.64 -25.25
C ARG A 211 4.57 16.75 -25.06
N ALA A 212 5.07 16.46 -23.85
CA ALA A 212 6.51 16.47 -23.56
C ALA A 212 7.25 15.46 -24.45
N TYR A 213 6.70 14.27 -24.64
CA TYR A 213 7.28 13.24 -25.52
C TYR A 213 7.27 13.68 -26.98
N SER A 214 6.15 14.22 -27.50
CA SER A 214 6.03 14.73 -28.88
C SER A 214 7.01 15.89 -29.13
N SER A 215 7.17 16.81 -28.16
CA SER A 215 8.15 17.92 -28.30
C SER A 215 9.60 17.45 -28.20
N ALA A 216 9.89 16.33 -27.52
CA ALA A 216 11.24 15.77 -27.43
C ALA A 216 11.62 14.91 -28.63
N THR A 217 10.65 14.30 -29.30
CA THR A 217 10.87 13.38 -30.43
C THR A 217 10.67 14.02 -31.80
N GLY A 218 10.13 15.26 -31.84
CA GLY A 218 9.85 15.96 -33.12
C GLY A 218 8.75 15.33 -33.98
N LEU A 219 7.92 14.43 -33.40
CA LEU A 219 6.80 13.74 -34.02
C LEU A 219 5.46 14.33 -33.63
#